data_6d2271dc988395ac49a3045925f3a9fd
#
_entry.id   6d2271dc988395ac49a3045925f3a9fd
#
_cell.length_a   1.000
_cell.length_b   1.000
_cell.length_c   1.000
_cell.angle_alpha   90.00
_cell.angle_beta   90.00
_cell.angle_gamma   90.00
#
_symmetry.space_group_name_H-M   'P 1'
#
loop_
_entity.id
_entity.type
_entity.pdbx_description
1 polymer ?
#
loop_
_entity_poly.entity_id
_entity_poly.type
_entity_poly.pdbx_seq_one_letter_code
_entity_poly.pdbx_strand_id
1 'polypeptide(L)'
;MARKSSILKVQGVVDAIRKQLDDRLAIDRRAMDVFRWALGCLLVLEFGGRMMVAEGLLSDQGVFPFEIWQTFPHATWPWFSSILALSSSTLWVHVCLSCGMVCSLMLIFGKQLRWVSWALLILLHSLQARNPWTNYAADKLLFLLLFWACFVFAVQPDENSRATRWMGFPAWGLRLQLCVLYLFSVARKSGSTWVEGSAVRYALEIDQYSQPLGKWLLEGPMIWLQMLTWITLLVEWFGPLMLLARSVRIRWMGVASLAFLQLGFLLTMDLGWFPWVCLLGLLPHVPLSHRKEEIQPLEMNVHAWGMSTRVAGWMVLWMLLWNLAMNFTYPDTLKSRLPSVLSRGIECLRMDQYWGMFSPNPMIHDGWFVIAATLSDGEVVDLLDPTRKEVWAKPLHVPATFPGDRWREFMMMLYDYPDQAHLWPLVAKWFQHRWEQAHPGQSGVRSMRVVYMMEKTLPEGVASPEKEQLWPEDPSGQGSSEPGDG
;
A
#
# COMPACT_ATOMS: atom_id res chain seq x y z
N MET A 1 3.27 54.00 -7.00
CA MET A 1 3.22 53.72 -5.55
C MET A 1 2.13 52.70 -5.16
N ALA A 2 0.90 52.78 -5.67
CA ALA A 2 -0.20 51.86 -5.30
C ALA A 2 0.10 50.36 -5.57
N ARG A 3 0.74 50.02 -6.70
CA ARG A 3 1.08 48.63 -7.07
C ARG A 3 2.14 48.00 -6.14
N LYS A 4 3.09 48.77 -5.59
CA LYS A 4 4.05 48.32 -4.58
C LYS A 4 3.40 48.06 -3.22
N SER A 5 2.43 48.92 -2.82
CA SER A 5 1.68 48.76 -1.60
C SER A 5 0.76 47.54 -1.61
N SER A 6 0.13 47.21 -2.76
CA SER A 6 -0.69 45.99 -2.87
C SER A 6 0.14 44.71 -2.84
N ILE A 7 1.33 44.69 -3.45
CA ILE A 7 2.24 43.54 -3.43
C ILE A 7 2.72 43.27 -1.99
N LEU A 8 3.11 44.32 -1.25
CA LEU A 8 3.52 44.19 0.17
C LEU A 8 2.40 43.68 1.08
N LYS A 9 1.15 44.11 0.86
CA LYS A 9 0.00 43.58 1.60
C LYS A 9 -0.26 42.11 1.32
N VAL A 10 -0.20 41.70 0.06
CA VAL A 10 -0.37 40.29 -0.32
C VAL A 10 0.76 39.44 0.26
N GLN A 11 1.99 39.92 0.24
CA GLN A 11 3.13 39.23 0.81
C GLN A 11 3.00 39.04 2.32
N GLY A 12 2.55 40.08 3.05
CA GLY A 12 2.28 39.98 4.48
C GLY A 12 1.18 38.96 4.84
N VAL A 13 0.13 38.85 4.03
CA VAL A 13 -0.91 37.83 4.20
C VAL A 13 -0.37 36.41 3.96
N VAL A 14 0.43 36.23 2.90
CA VAL A 14 1.04 34.93 2.58
C VAL A 14 2.00 34.48 3.71
N ASP A 15 2.82 35.40 4.23
CA ASP A 15 3.75 35.11 5.32
C ASP A 15 2.99 34.75 6.62
N ALA A 16 1.88 35.43 6.91
CA ALA A 16 1.03 35.12 8.06
C ALA A 16 0.38 33.73 7.94
N ILE A 17 -0.13 33.39 6.75
CA ILE A 17 -0.70 32.05 6.48
C ILE A 17 0.40 30.99 6.61
N ARG A 18 1.57 31.22 6.01
CA ARG A 18 2.70 30.30 6.10
C ARG A 18 3.07 30.06 7.57
N LYS A 19 3.22 31.11 8.36
CA LYS A 19 3.54 30.99 9.78
C LYS A 19 2.48 30.17 10.53
N GLN A 20 1.19 30.39 10.27
CA GLN A 20 0.12 29.59 10.89
C GLN A 20 0.17 28.10 10.48
N LEU A 21 0.52 27.81 9.24
CA LEU A 21 0.68 26.43 8.76
C LEU A 21 1.92 25.78 9.38
N ASP A 22 3.05 26.49 9.43
CA ASP A 22 4.26 26.01 10.08
C ASP A 22 4.03 25.70 11.57
N ASP A 23 3.33 26.57 12.29
CA ASP A 23 2.98 26.32 13.70
C ASP A 23 2.12 25.04 13.91
N ARG A 24 1.28 24.70 12.93
CA ARG A 24 0.38 23.55 13.01
C ARG A 24 1.00 22.25 12.48
N LEU A 25 1.79 22.35 11.39
CA LEU A 25 2.26 21.22 10.61
C LEU A 25 3.76 20.93 10.84
N ALA A 26 4.43 21.68 11.71
CA ALA A 26 5.80 21.39 12.10
C ALA A 26 5.89 20.00 12.79
N ILE A 27 6.97 19.29 12.51
CA ILE A 27 7.26 17.97 13.07
C ILE A 27 8.31 18.13 14.18
N ASP A 28 8.06 17.54 15.33
CA ASP A 28 9.04 17.45 16.40
C ASP A 28 10.27 16.66 15.97
N ARG A 29 11.47 17.12 16.31
CA ARG A 29 12.72 16.46 15.94
C ARG A 29 12.78 15.01 16.43
N ARG A 30 12.37 14.77 17.68
CA ARG A 30 12.36 13.43 18.26
C ARG A 30 11.37 12.52 17.56
N ALA A 31 10.18 13.04 17.20
CA ALA A 31 9.19 12.32 16.43
C ALA A 31 9.74 11.94 15.04
N MET A 32 10.50 12.84 14.40
CA MET A 32 11.13 12.57 13.11
C MET A 32 12.28 11.55 13.22
N ASP A 33 13.04 11.56 14.30
CA ASP A 33 14.08 10.54 14.55
C ASP A 33 13.46 9.16 14.76
N VAL A 34 12.36 9.05 15.54
CA VAL A 34 11.61 7.80 15.71
C VAL A 34 11.00 7.34 14.38
N PHE A 35 10.42 8.26 13.62
CA PHE A 35 9.89 7.96 12.28
C PHE A 35 11.00 7.41 11.35
N ARG A 36 12.17 8.05 11.31
CA ARG A 36 13.31 7.61 10.50
C ARG A 36 13.74 6.19 10.87
N TRP A 37 13.86 5.92 12.17
CA TRP A 37 14.23 4.61 12.67
C TRP A 37 13.19 3.55 12.30
N ALA A 38 11.91 3.81 12.55
CA ALA A 38 10.80 2.90 12.22
C ALA A 38 10.66 2.69 10.71
N LEU A 39 10.82 3.75 9.89
CA LEU A 39 10.83 3.65 8.43
C LEU A 39 11.97 2.74 7.95
N GLY A 40 13.17 2.90 8.50
CA GLY A 40 14.31 2.05 8.16
C GLY A 40 14.06 0.59 8.52
N CYS A 41 13.52 0.29 9.71
CA CYS A 41 13.14 -1.06 10.11
C CYS A 41 12.09 -1.67 9.17
N LEU A 42 11.05 -0.91 8.84
CA LEU A 42 10.00 -1.36 7.94
C LEU A 42 10.54 -1.65 6.54
N LEU A 43 11.45 -0.81 6.03
CA LEU A 43 12.10 -1.01 4.73
C LEU A 43 13.02 -2.25 4.74
N VAL A 44 13.75 -2.53 5.82
CA VAL A 44 14.52 -3.79 5.95
C VAL A 44 13.58 -4.99 5.82
N LEU A 45 12.45 -4.97 6.50
CA LEU A 45 11.46 -6.06 6.45
C LEU A 45 10.80 -6.16 5.06
N GLU A 46 10.48 -5.04 4.42
CA GLU A 46 9.91 -5.01 3.08
C GLU A 46 10.89 -5.59 2.03
N PHE A 47 12.16 -5.13 2.01
CA PHE A 47 13.16 -5.68 1.10
C PHE A 47 13.46 -7.16 1.41
N GLY A 48 13.52 -7.54 2.68
CA GLY A 48 13.71 -8.93 3.10
C GLY A 48 12.53 -9.83 2.73
N GLY A 49 11.31 -9.40 2.93
CA GLY A 49 10.09 -10.12 2.51
C GLY A 49 10.03 -10.31 1.00
N ARG A 50 10.38 -9.27 0.23
CA ARG A 50 10.47 -9.37 -1.24
C ARG A 50 11.58 -10.33 -1.71
N MET A 51 12.65 -10.48 -0.94
CA MET A 51 13.71 -11.44 -1.24
C MET A 51 13.21 -12.90 -1.22
N MET A 52 12.27 -13.20 -0.32
CA MET A 52 11.68 -14.55 -0.22
C MET A 52 10.82 -14.93 -1.43
N VAL A 53 10.26 -13.96 -2.13
CA VAL A 53 9.38 -14.16 -3.29
C VAL A 53 10.03 -13.70 -4.60
N ALA A 54 11.30 -13.31 -4.57
CA ALA A 54 12.01 -12.67 -5.68
C ALA A 54 12.04 -13.53 -6.93
N GLU A 55 12.33 -14.82 -6.79
CA GLU A 55 12.42 -15.77 -7.90
C GLU A 55 11.06 -15.90 -8.59
N GLY A 56 9.99 -16.11 -7.85
CA GLY A 56 8.65 -16.34 -8.41
C GLY A 56 7.96 -15.10 -8.97
N LEU A 57 8.16 -13.94 -8.35
CA LEU A 57 7.36 -12.73 -8.65
C LEU A 57 8.17 -11.62 -9.33
N LEU A 58 9.51 -11.63 -9.27
CA LEU A 58 10.33 -10.52 -9.73
C LEU A 58 11.39 -10.90 -10.78
N SER A 59 11.64 -12.21 -11.01
CA SER A 59 12.63 -12.69 -11.98
C SER A 59 11.98 -13.30 -13.22
N ASP A 60 12.78 -13.58 -14.26
CA ASP A 60 12.32 -14.25 -15.48
C ASP A 60 12.03 -15.73 -15.30
N GLN A 61 12.53 -16.32 -14.22
CA GLN A 61 12.24 -17.72 -13.89
C GLN A 61 10.87 -17.90 -13.24
N GLY A 62 10.22 -16.77 -12.90
CA GLY A 62 8.94 -16.75 -12.21
C GLY A 62 7.72 -16.61 -13.13
N VAL A 63 6.61 -16.21 -12.52
CA VAL A 63 5.29 -16.10 -13.17
C VAL A 63 5.09 -14.81 -13.95
N PHE A 64 6.00 -13.82 -13.80
CA PHE A 64 5.90 -12.53 -14.46
C PHE A 64 7.23 -12.17 -15.17
N PRO A 65 7.59 -12.90 -16.25
CA PRO A 65 8.84 -12.70 -16.97
C PRO A 65 8.90 -11.32 -17.64
N PHE A 66 10.13 -10.89 -18.00
CA PHE A 66 10.38 -9.56 -18.55
C PHE A 66 9.65 -9.33 -19.89
N GLU A 67 9.48 -10.34 -20.71
CA GLU A 67 8.72 -10.27 -21.97
C GLU A 67 7.27 -9.83 -21.73
N ILE A 68 6.62 -10.39 -20.72
CA ILE A 68 5.26 -10.00 -20.33
C ILE A 68 5.26 -8.60 -19.73
N TRP A 69 6.22 -8.28 -18.84
CA TRP A 69 6.34 -6.95 -18.28
C TRP A 69 6.44 -5.86 -19.36
N GLN A 70 7.13 -6.12 -20.48
CA GLN A 70 7.25 -5.18 -21.60
C GLN A 70 5.92 -4.88 -22.32
N THR A 71 4.94 -5.75 -22.23
CA THR A 71 3.62 -5.55 -22.88
C THR A 71 2.75 -4.54 -22.11
N PHE A 72 3.09 -4.25 -20.84
CA PHE A 72 2.33 -3.31 -20.03
C PHE A 72 2.60 -1.85 -20.42
N PRO A 73 1.59 -0.95 -20.31
CA PRO A 73 1.72 0.46 -20.71
C PRO A 73 2.86 1.23 -20.01
N HIS A 74 3.23 0.84 -18.79
CA HIS A 74 4.34 1.47 -18.06
C HIS A 74 5.70 1.08 -18.60
N ALA A 75 5.80 0.02 -19.39
CA ALA A 75 7.05 -0.47 -19.95
C ALA A 75 7.50 0.30 -21.20
N THR A 76 6.74 1.25 -21.71
CA THR A 76 7.14 2.06 -22.89
C THR A 76 8.44 2.86 -22.68
N TRP A 77 8.89 2.99 -21.42
CA TRP A 77 10.17 3.57 -21.05
C TRP A 77 10.86 2.71 -19.97
N PRO A 78 11.22 1.45 -20.28
CA PRO A 78 11.65 0.47 -19.28
C PRO A 78 12.86 0.92 -18.46
N TRP A 79 13.80 1.62 -19.07
CA TRP A 79 15.04 2.11 -18.44
C TRP A 79 14.80 3.17 -17.36
N PHE A 80 13.70 3.92 -17.43
CA PHE A 80 13.34 4.95 -16.45
C PHE A 80 12.33 4.44 -15.41
N SER A 81 11.63 3.35 -15.68
CA SER A 81 10.61 2.85 -14.76
C SER A 81 11.15 1.92 -13.69
N SER A 82 12.23 1.19 -13.98
CA SER A 82 12.79 0.23 -13.01
C SER A 82 14.26 -0.09 -13.27
N ILE A 83 15.09 0.00 -12.22
CA ILE A 83 16.49 -0.49 -12.26
C ILE A 83 16.51 -2.01 -12.47
N LEU A 84 15.47 -2.73 -12.02
CA LEU A 84 15.37 -4.17 -12.25
C LEU A 84 15.19 -4.53 -13.73
N ALA A 85 14.80 -3.58 -14.58
CA ALA A 85 14.75 -3.76 -16.02
C ALA A 85 16.14 -3.81 -16.70
N LEU A 86 17.22 -3.46 -15.99
CA LEU A 86 18.60 -3.59 -16.51
C LEU A 86 19.03 -5.05 -16.68
N SER A 87 18.49 -5.94 -15.86
CA SER A 87 18.66 -7.39 -15.97
C SER A 87 17.53 -8.08 -15.22
N SER A 88 16.91 -9.05 -15.85
CA SER A 88 15.83 -9.84 -15.29
C SER A 88 16.32 -11.10 -14.55
N SER A 89 17.64 -11.27 -14.43
CA SER A 89 18.23 -12.40 -13.70
C SER A 89 17.91 -12.36 -12.21
N THR A 90 17.66 -13.52 -11.64
CA THR A 90 17.41 -13.68 -10.19
C THR A 90 18.54 -13.07 -9.34
N LEU A 91 19.79 -13.21 -9.79
CA LEU A 91 20.95 -12.65 -9.12
C LEU A 91 20.88 -11.11 -9.03
N TRP A 92 20.52 -10.45 -10.15
CA TRP A 92 20.40 -8.99 -10.19
C TRP A 92 19.30 -8.49 -9.24
N VAL A 93 18.16 -9.18 -9.23
CA VAL A 93 17.06 -8.89 -8.30
C VAL A 93 17.56 -8.96 -6.85
N HIS A 94 18.28 -10.03 -6.47
CA HIS A 94 18.84 -10.18 -5.13
C HIS A 94 19.88 -9.11 -4.79
N VAL A 95 20.70 -8.69 -5.75
CA VAL A 95 21.65 -7.57 -5.56
C VAL A 95 20.91 -6.28 -5.27
N CYS A 96 19.85 -5.94 -6.03
CA CYS A 96 19.06 -4.75 -5.80
C CYS A 96 18.36 -4.77 -4.44
N LEU A 97 17.78 -5.91 -4.05
CA LEU A 97 17.13 -6.10 -2.74
C LEU A 97 18.14 -5.96 -1.59
N SER A 98 19.32 -6.57 -1.73
CA SER A 98 20.40 -6.46 -0.74
C SER A 98 20.90 -5.03 -0.59
N CYS A 99 21.05 -4.30 -1.70
CA CYS A 99 21.36 -2.87 -1.67
C CYS A 99 20.28 -2.07 -0.93
N GLY A 100 18.99 -2.41 -1.15
CA GLY A 100 17.88 -1.81 -0.43
C GLY A 100 17.96 -2.06 1.09
N MET A 101 18.28 -3.29 1.51
CA MET A 101 18.48 -3.63 2.93
C MET A 101 19.64 -2.85 3.54
N VAL A 102 20.79 -2.78 2.86
CA VAL A 102 21.96 -2.02 3.33
C VAL A 102 21.62 -0.53 3.47
N CYS A 103 20.98 0.06 2.46
CA CYS A 103 20.51 1.44 2.53
C CYS A 103 19.52 1.67 3.68
N SER A 104 18.64 0.71 3.94
CA SER A 104 17.67 0.78 5.05
C SER A 104 18.38 0.74 6.41
N LEU A 105 19.41 -0.08 6.56
CA LEU A 105 20.26 -0.08 7.76
C LEU A 105 21.02 1.26 7.91
N MET A 106 21.57 1.81 6.82
CA MET A 106 22.20 3.14 6.86
C MET A 106 21.20 4.22 7.29
N LEU A 107 19.94 4.13 6.86
CA LEU A 107 18.86 5.03 7.29
C LEU A 107 18.59 4.92 8.79
N ILE A 108 18.51 3.70 9.34
CA ILE A 108 18.37 3.44 10.79
C ILE A 108 19.47 4.12 11.57
N PHE A 109 20.74 3.92 11.17
CA PHE A 109 21.89 4.50 11.84
C PHE A 109 22.15 5.98 11.53
N GLY A 110 21.30 6.62 10.74
CA GLY A 110 21.41 8.04 10.43
C GLY A 110 22.60 8.40 9.52
N LYS A 111 23.09 7.44 8.73
CA LYS A 111 24.26 7.64 7.85
C LYS A 111 23.82 8.13 6.47
N GLN A 112 24.48 9.20 6.00
CA GLN A 112 24.30 9.73 4.65
C GLN A 112 22.81 9.93 4.24
N LEU A 113 21.98 10.38 5.16
CA LEU A 113 20.50 10.39 5.06
C LEU A 113 20.00 10.96 3.73
N ARG A 114 20.65 12.04 3.23
CA ARG A 114 20.29 12.67 1.96
C ARG A 114 20.35 11.69 0.79
N TRP A 115 21.46 10.97 0.64
CA TRP A 115 21.66 10.09 -0.52
C TRP A 115 20.95 8.76 -0.36
N VAL A 116 20.99 8.23 0.85
CA VAL A 116 20.37 6.94 1.20
C VAL A 116 18.85 6.99 1.01
N SER A 117 18.18 8.06 1.42
CA SER A 117 16.73 8.16 1.25
C SER A 117 16.31 8.19 -0.23
N TRP A 118 17.05 8.92 -1.08
CA TRP A 118 16.78 8.91 -2.52
C TRP A 118 17.08 7.57 -3.17
N ALA A 119 18.19 6.91 -2.78
CA ALA A 119 18.50 5.56 -3.27
C ALA A 119 17.39 4.57 -2.90
N LEU A 120 16.90 4.62 -1.66
CA LEU A 120 15.76 3.80 -1.20
C LEU A 120 14.49 4.09 -1.99
N LEU A 121 14.18 5.36 -2.27
CA LEU A 121 13.02 5.75 -3.06
C LEU A 121 13.10 5.16 -4.47
N ILE A 122 14.26 5.24 -5.13
CA ILE A 122 14.49 4.68 -6.47
C ILE A 122 14.38 3.16 -6.46
N LEU A 123 14.97 2.49 -5.47
CA LEU A 123 14.91 1.03 -5.35
C LEU A 123 13.48 0.56 -5.06
N LEU A 124 12.77 1.19 -4.13
CA LEU A 124 11.39 0.85 -3.81
C LEU A 124 10.47 1.07 -5.01
N HIS A 125 10.63 2.19 -5.73
CA HIS A 125 9.92 2.44 -6.98
C HIS A 125 10.19 1.34 -8.00
N SER A 126 11.45 0.96 -8.18
CA SER A 126 11.87 -0.05 -9.15
C SER A 126 11.25 -1.42 -8.87
N LEU A 127 11.16 -1.80 -7.59
CA LEU A 127 10.49 -3.05 -7.18
C LEU A 127 9.00 -3.02 -7.49
N GLN A 128 8.33 -1.92 -7.12
CA GLN A 128 6.89 -1.75 -7.35
C GLN A 128 6.55 -1.66 -8.83
N ALA A 129 7.46 -1.12 -9.67
CA ALA A 129 7.28 -1.05 -11.10
C ALA A 129 7.59 -2.38 -11.81
N ARG A 130 8.46 -3.25 -11.24
CA ARG A 130 8.83 -4.55 -11.84
C ARG A 130 7.65 -5.53 -11.87
N ASN A 131 6.85 -5.57 -10.81
CA ASN A 131 5.60 -6.32 -10.80
C ASN A 131 4.51 -5.52 -10.09
N PRO A 132 3.73 -4.71 -10.86
CA PRO A 132 2.71 -3.84 -10.30
C PRO A 132 1.55 -4.60 -9.63
N TRP A 133 1.34 -5.86 -9.97
CA TRP A 133 0.25 -6.70 -9.47
C TRP A 133 0.51 -7.28 -8.09
N THR A 134 1.72 -7.12 -7.59
CA THR A 134 2.05 -7.45 -6.20
C THR A 134 1.86 -6.27 -5.25
N ASN A 135 1.43 -5.10 -5.76
CA ASN A 135 1.33 -3.87 -4.97
C ASN A 135 -0.10 -3.63 -4.50
N TYR A 136 -0.21 -3.14 -3.30
CA TYR A 136 -1.48 -2.74 -2.68
C TYR A 136 -1.34 -1.39 -1.95
N ALA A 137 -2.35 -1.00 -1.17
CA ALA A 137 -2.39 0.31 -0.53
C ALA A 137 -1.17 0.64 0.35
N ALA A 138 -0.56 -0.37 1.01
CA ALA A 138 0.64 -0.20 1.83
C ALA A 138 1.83 0.30 1.01
N ASP A 139 2.05 -0.29 -0.18
CA ASP A 139 3.17 0.08 -1.06
C ASP A 139 3.09 1.53 -1.48
N LYS A 140 1.89 1.97 -1.85
CA LYS A 140 1.64 3.34 -2.25
C LYS A 140 1.86 4.32 -1.09
N LEU A 141 1.35 4.01 0.10
CA LEU A 141 1.54 4.86 1.27
C LEU A 141 3.02 4.90 1.70
N LEU A 142 3.70 3.74 1.74
CA LEU A 142 5.12 3.66 2.10
C LEU A 142 5.99 4.49 1.15
N PHE A 143 5.74 4.38 -0.16
CA PHE A 143 6.43 5.18 -1.17
C PHE A 143 6.23 6.68 -0.94
N LEU A 144 5.01 7.13 -0.68
CA LEU A 144 4.70 8.54 -0.46
C LEU A 144 5.29 9.08 0.84
N LEU A 145 5.28 8.29 1.91
CA LEU A 145 5.94 8.67 3.17
C LEU A 145 7.45 8.80 2.98
N LEU A 146 8.08 7.86 2.28
CA LEU A 146 9.50 7.92 1.94
C LEU A 146 9.81 9.10 1.00
N PHE A 147 8.95 9.37 0.01
CA PHE A 147 9.08 10.51 -0.89
C PHE A 147 9.15 11.84 -0.12
N TRP A 148 8.19 12.09 0.77
CA TRP A 148 8.22 13.30 1.60
C TRP A 148 9.42 13.32 2.55
N ALA A 149 9.79 12.16 3.10
CA ALA A 149 10.95 12.03 3.98
C ALA A 149 12.27 12.35 3.27
N CYS A 150 12.43 12.04 1.98
CA CYS A 150 13.62 12.39 1.20
C CYS A 150 13.92 13.90 1.27
N PHE A 151 12.90 14.73 1.16
CA PHE A 151 13.08 16.18 1.25
C PHE A 151 13.38 16.65 2.68
N VAL A 152 12.79 16.00 3.70
CA VAL A 152 13.09 16.32 5.11
C VAL A 152 14.52 15.91 5.45
N PHE A 153 14.96 14.71 5.06
CA PHE A 153 16.29 14.18 5.33
C PHE A 153 17.39 14.85 4.49
N ALA A 154 17.04 15.53 3.42
CA ALA A 154 17.99 16.28 2.62
C ALA A 154 18.58 17.47 3.37
N VAL A 155 17.87 18.00 4.34
CA VAL A 155 18.30 19.10 5.18
C VAL A 155 18.71 18.52 6.54
N GLN A 156 20.00 18.43 6.77
CA GLN A 156 20.53 18.02 8.07
C GLN A 156 20.76 19.27 8.94
N PRO A 157 20.28 19.27 10.18
CA PRO A 157 20.66 20.30 11.13
C PRO A 157 22.16 20.16 11.42
N ASP A 158 22.85 21.28 11.53
CA ASP A 158 24.21 21.29 12.08
C ASP A 158 24.22 20.60 13.44
N GLU A 159 25.31 19.90 13.78
CA GLU A 159 25.44 19.19 15.06
C GLU A 159 25.19 20.10 16.27
N ASN A 160 25.50 21.38 16.14
CA ASN A 160 25.26 22.43 17.14
C ASN A 160 23.88 23.10 17.04
N SER A 161 23.05 22.69 16.07
CA SER A 161 21.73 23.30 15.87
C SER A 161 20.80 22.97 17.04
N ARG A 162 20.29 23.99 17.71
CA ARG A 162 19.24 23.90 18.74
C ARG A 162 17.84 23.77 18.16
N ALA A 163 17.72 23.56 16.83
CA ALA A 163 16.44 23.41 16.16
C ALA A 163 15.66 22.21 16.73
N THR A 164 14.47 22.47 17.22
CA THR A 164 13.60 21.46 17.86
C THR A 164 12.49 20.98 16.94
N ARG A 165 12.23 21.67 15.82
CA ARG A 165 11.14 21.35 14.91
C ARG A 165 11.52 21.50 13.45
N TRP A 166 11.08 20.53 12.65
CA TRP A 166 11.11 20.58 11.19
C TRP A 166 9.91 21.35 10.67
N MET A 167 10.14 22.37 9.84
CA MET A 167 9.12 23.25 9.28
C MET A 167 9.20 23.30 7.75
N GLY A 168 8.13 23.78 7.12
CA GLY A 168 8.05 23.97 5.68
C GLY A 168 7.35 22.84 4.93
N PHE A 169 7.23 23.02 3.63
CA PHE A 169 6.39 22.20 2.76
C PHE A 169 6.55 20.67 2.85
N PRO A 170 7.76 20.07 2.94
CA PRO A 170 7.88 18.63 3.05
C PRO A 170 7.38 18.08 4.38
N ALA A 171 7.55 18.82 5.49
CA ALA A 171 6.96 18.46 6.76
C ALA A 171 5.42 18.49 6.69
N TRP A 172 4.86 19.47 5.99
CA TRP A 172 3.42 19.53 5.73
C TRP A 172 2.96 18.35 4.88
N GLY A 173 3.69 18.05 3.78
CA GLY A 173 3.39 16.92 2.90
C GLY A 173 3.37 15.60 3.67
N LEU A 174 4.40 15.34 4.48
CA LEU A 174 4.50 14.12 5.28
C LEU A 174 3.32 13.98 6.26
N ARG A 175 2.92 15.06 6.94
CA ARG A 175 1.79 15.03 7.87
C ARG A 175 0.43 14.96 7.16
N LEU A 176 0.25 15.72 6.09
CA LEU A 176 -1.03 15.75 5.37
C LEU A 176 -1.29 14.46 4.60
N GLN A 177 -0.24 13.71 4.21
CA GLN A 177 -0.38 12.47 3.45
C GLN A 177 -1.30 11.45 4.15
N LEU A 178 -1.11 11.24 5.45
CA LEU A 178 -1.94 10.33 6.23
C LEU A 178 -3.38 10.88 6.41
N CYS A 179 -3.50 12.19 6.61
CA CYS A 179 -4.83 12.82 6.71
C CYS A 179 -5.62 12.67 5.41
N VAL A 180 -4.98 12.84 4.26
CA VAL A 180 -5.58 12.65 2.94
C VAL A 180 -6.08 11.21 2.81
N LEU A 181 -5.27 10.21 3.15
CA LEU A 181 -5.66 8.81 3.10
C LEU A 181 -6.98 8.57 3.85
N TYR A 182 -7.05 8.91 5.12
CA TYR A 182 -8.25 8.64 5.94
C TYR A 182 -9.48 9.43 5.49
N LEU A 183 -9.31 10.73 5.20
CA LEU A 183 -10.44 11.57 4.78
C LEU A 183 -11.04 11.11 3.46
N PHE A 184 -10.22 10.69 2.49
CA PHE A 184 -10.74 10.15 1.24
C PHE A 184 -11.24 8.72 1.37
N SER A 185 -10.63 7.90 2.23
CA SER A 185 -11.15 6.56 2.56
C SER A 185 -12.57 6.64 3.09
N VAL A 186 -12.81 7.48 4.11
CA VAL A 186 -14.15 7.61 4.70
C VAL A 186 -15.14 8.31 3.76
N ALA A 187 -14.72 9.32 3.00
CA ALA A 187 -15.61 10.02 2.07
C ALA A 187 -16.16 9.13 0.94
N ARG A 188 -15.45 8.05 0.62
CA ARG A 188 -15.88 7.06 -0.39
C ARG A 188 -16.75 5.95 0.15
N LYS A 189 -16.83 5.77 1.47
CA LYS A 189 -17.66 4.77 2.16
C LYS A 189 -19.13 5.21 2.21
N SER A 190 -19.73 5.35 1.03
CA SER A 190 -21.10 5.89 0.84
C SER A 190 -22.15 4.82 0.60
N GLY A 191 -21.77 3.55 0.55
CA GLY A 191 -22.67 2.44 0.27
C GLY A 191 -23.60 2.09 1.45
N SER A 192 -24.67 1.34 1.15
CA SER A 192 -25.71 0.97 2.12
C SER A 192 -25.17 0.25 3.35
N THR A 193 -24.20 -0.66 3.17
CA THR A 193 -23.60 -1.43 4.27
C THR A 193 -22.94 -0.56 5.34
N TRP A 194 -22.36 0.59 4.95
CA TRP A 194 -21.78 1.54 5.89
C TRP A 194 -22.86 2.31 6.65
N VAL A 195 -23.91 2.71 5.96
CA VAL A 195 -25.05 3.44 6.57
C VAL A 195 -25.81 2.54 7.55
N GLU A 196 -26.10 1.30 7.15
CA GLU A 196 -26.83 0.32 7.94
C GLU A 196 -26.00 -0.27 9.08
N GLY A 197 -24.66 -0.08 9.05
CA GLY A 197 -23.75 -0.59 10.07
C GLY A 197 -23.30 -2.03 9.82
N SER A 198 -23.55 -2.63 8.66
CA SER A 198 -23.17 -4.00 8.34
C SER A 198 -21.77 -4.15 7.69
N ALA A 199 -21.09 -3.05 7.36
CA ALA A 199 -19.86 -3.08 6.58
C ALA A 199 -18.73 -3.88 7.24
N VAL A 200 -18.55 -3.77 8.56
CA VAL A 200 -17.50 -4.55 9.26
C VAL A 200 -17.80 -6.05 9.19
N ARG A 201 -19.08 -6.46 9.25
CA ARG A 201 -19.46 -7.87 9.04
C ARG A 201 -18.98 -8.34 7.67
N TYR A 202 -19.38 -7.65 6.60
CA TYR A 202 -18.97 -8.03 5.24
C TYR A 202 -17.44 -8.03 5.07
N ALA A 203 -16.73 -7.05 5.65
CA ALA A 203 -15.28 -6.99 5.59
C ALA A 203 -14.59 -8.16 6.29
N LEU A 204 -15.13 -8.63 7.43
CA LEU A 204 -14.62 -9.78 8.19
C LEU A 204 -15.00 -11.12 7.57
N GLU A 205 -16.09 -11.19 6.77
CA GLU A 205 -16.45 -12.38 6.00
C GLU A 205 -15.52 -12.63 4.81
N ILE A 206 -14.74 -11.62 4.36
CA ILE A 206 -13.76 -11.81 3.29
C ILE A 206 -12.65 -12.73 3.77
N ASP A 207 -12.72 -13.99 3.37
CA ASP A 207 -11.84 -15.06 3.85
C ASP A 207 -10.36 -14.79 3.61
N GLN A 208 -10.03 -14.13 2.51
CA GLN A 208 -8.65 -13.79 2.14
C GLN A 208 -7.99 -12.82 3.10
N TYR A 209 -8.77 -12.08 3.89
CA TYR A 209 -8.27 -11.12 4.86
C TYR A 209 -8.63 -11.48 6.30
N SER A 210 -9.59 -12.38 6.52
CA SER A 210 -10.09 -12.66 7.88
C SER A 210 -9.08 -13.45 8.71
N GLN A 211 -8.83 -12.97 9.92
CA GLN A 211 -8.04 -13.65 10.95
C GLN A 211 -8.93 -14.33 12.01
N PRO A 212 -8.39 -15.23 12.84
CA PRO A 212 -9.16 -15.95 13.84
C PRO A 212 -9.99 -15.07 14.77
N LEU A 213 -9.45 -13.92 15.20
CA LEU A 213 -10.21 -12.96 16.02
C LEU A 213 -11.34 -12.29 15.22
N GLY A 214 -11.14 -12.04 13.92
CA GLY A 214 -12.21 -11.55 13.04
C GLY A 214 -13.34 -12.55 12.92
N LYS A 215 -13.04 -13.84 12.72
CA LYS A 215 -14.02 -14.93 12.69
C LYS A 215 -14.76 -15.07 14.01
N TRP A 216 -14.07 -14.98 15.13
CA TRP A 216 -14.71 -14.98 16.45
C TRP A 216 -15.67 -13.80 16.65
N LEU A 217 -15.34 -12.60 16.13
CA LEU A 217 -16.25 -11.45 16.20
C LEU A 217 -17.53 -11.67 15.39
N LEU A 218 -17.46 -12.41 14.27
CA LEU A 218 -18.63 -12.75 13.45
C LEU A 218 -19.63 -13.67 14.17
N GLU A 219 -19.17 -14.49 15.11
CA GLU A 219 -20.01 -15.34 15.96
C GLU A 219 -20.75 -14.54 17.04
N GLY A 220 -20.32 -13.29 17.27
CA GLY A 220 -20.89 -12.40 18.27
C GLY A 220 -22.19 -11.72 17.83
N PRO A 221 -22.87 -11.00 18.77
CA PRO A 221 -24.06 -10.24 18.45
C PRO A 221 -23.82 -9.20 17.34
N MET A 222 -24.74 -9.09 16.39
CA MET A 222 -24.65 -8.15 15.26
C MET A 222 -24.43 -6.68 15.71
N ILE A 223 -24.96 -6.31 16.88
CA ILE A 223 -24.80 -4.97 17.42
C ILE A 223 -23.30 -4.59 17.63
N TRP A 224 -22.43 -5.55 17.95
CA TRP A 224 -20.99 -5.27 18.08
C TRP A 224 -20.38 -4.87 16.74
N LEU A 225 -20.73 -5.58 15.68
CA LEU A 225 -20.26 -5.30 14.32
C LEU A 225 -20.78 -3.95 13.80
N GLN A 226 -22.05 -3.63 14.12
CA GLN A 226 -22.63 -2.32 13.82
C GLN A 226 -21.90 -1.21 14.54
N MET A 227 -21.66 -1.35 15.84
CA MET A 227 -20.88 -0.35 16.61
C MET A 227 -19.48 -0.19 16.05
N LEU A 228 -18.78 -1.28 15.71
CA LEU A 228 -17.44 -1.22 15.09
C LEU A 228 -17.49 -0.50 13.75
N THR A 229 -18.53 -0.71 12.93
CA THR A 229 -18.69 -0.01 11.65
C THR A 229 -18.79 1.50 11.87
N TRP A 230 -19.66 1.97 12.76
CA TRP A 230 -19.82 3.39 13.01
C TRP A 230 -18.63 4.02 13.73
N ILE A 231 -17.99 3.30 14.65
CA ILE A 231 -16.74 3.73 15.29
C ILE A 231 -15.64 3.90 14.24
N THR A 232 -15.51 2.97 13.29
CA THR A 232 -14.56 3.09 12.19
C THR A 232 -14.78 4.37 11.39
N LEU A 233 -16.01 4.66 10.98
CA LEU A 233 -16.35 5.89 10.26
C LEU A 233 -16.02 7.16 11.09
N LEU A 234 -16.38 7.16 12.36
CA LEU A 234 -16.10 8.28 13.25
C LEU A 234 -14.60 8.51 13.44
N VAL A 235 -13.82 7.44 13.62
CA VAL A 235 -12.37 7.54 13.77
C VAL A 235 -11.70 8.00 12.47
N GLU A 236 -12.12 7.50 11.31
CA GLU A 236 -11.58 7.91 10.03
C GLU A 236 -11.94 9.36 9.67
N TRP A 237 -13.11 9.89 10.10
CA TRP A 237 -13.48 11.29 9.91
C TRP A 237 -12.75 12.22 10.86
N PHE A 238 -12.82 11.95 12.17
CA PHE A 238 -12.37 12.90 13.19
C PHE A 238 -10.90 12.74 13.55
N GLY A 239 -10.36 11.50 13.45
CA GLY A 239 -8.95 11.22 13.75
C GLY A 239 -7.98 12.14 13.01
N PRO A 240 -8.01 12.21 11.66
CA PRO A 240 -7.11 13.08 10.90
C PRO A 240 -7.30 14.56 11.21
N LEU A 241 -8.52 15.02 11.49
CA LEU A 241 -8.77 16.40 11.93
C LEU A 241 -8.15 16.69 13.31
N MET A 242 -8.22 15.72 14.23
CA MET A 242 -7.58 15.79 15.54
C MET A 242 -6.05 15.84 15.43
N LEU A 243 -5.44 15.13 14.46
CA LEU A 243 -4.00 15.20 14.21
C LEU A 243 -3.51 16.61 13.88
N LEU A 244 -4.38 17.44 13.29
CA LEU A 244 -4.08 18.82 12.88
C LEU A 244 -4.46 19.86 13.93
N ALA A 245 -4.99 19.44 15.09
CA ALA A 245 -5.42 20.33 16.16
C ALA A 245 -4.25 21.08 16.81
N ARG A 246 -4.49 22.30 17.30
CA ARG A 246 -3.51 23.08 18.09
C ARG A 246 -3.25 22.48 19.47
N SER A 247 -4.27 21.90 20.09
CA SER A 247 -4.18 21.28 21.40
C SER A 247 -3.40 19.98 21.36
N VAL A 248 -2.36 19.88 22.16
CA VAL A 248 -1.54 18.67 22.33
C VAL A 248 -2.40 17.48 22.77
N ARG A 249 -3.37 17.71 23.66
CA ARG A 249 -4.29 16.66 24.15
C ARG A 249 -5.13 16.10 23.00
N ILE A 250 -5.71 16.98 22.16
CA ILE A 250 -6.54 16.57 21.02
C ILE A 250 -5.69 15.82 20.01
N ARG A 251 -4.44 16.25 19.74
CA ARG A 251 -3.53 15.49 18.85
C ARG A 251 -3.23 14.09 19.37
N TRP A 252 -2.97 13.94 20.68
CA TRP A 252 -2.80 12.63 21.29
C TRP A 252 -4.04 11.74 21.14
N MET A 253 -5.24 12.32 21.31
CA MET A 253 -6.49 11.58 21.06
C MET A 253 -6.58 11.12 19.61
N GLY A 254 -6.23 11.99 18.65
CA GLY A 254 -6.18 11.60 17.22
C GLY A 254 -5.17 10.49 16.92
N VAL A 255 -3.95 10.58 17.47
CA VAL A 255 -2.94 9.53 17.33
C VAL A 255 -3.43 8.21 17.95
N ALA A 256 -3.96 8.28 19.17
CA ALA A 256 -4.42 7.09 19.89
C ALA A 256 -5.62 6.42 19.19
N SER A 257 -6.62 7.19 18.72
CA SER A 257 -7.79 6.64 18.03
C SER A 257 -7.43 5.96 16.71
N LEU A 258 -6.58 6.59 15.89
CA LEU A 258 -6.13 6.00 14.63
C LEU A 258 -5.17 4.83 14.86
N ALA A 259 -4.30 4.89 15.87
CA ALA A 259 -3.45 3.74 16.24
C ALA A 259 -4.30 2.56 16.71
N PHE A 260 -5.33 2.80 17.52
CA PHE A 260 -6.26 1.76 17.98
C PHE A 260 -7.01 1.12 16.80
N LEU A 261 -7.45 1.92 15.81
CA LEU A 261 -8.08 1.41 14.60
C LEU A 261 -7.12 0.48 13.84
N GLN A 262 -5.86 0.87 13.67
CA GLN A 262 -4.87 0.03 12.98
C GLN A 262 -4.52 -1.25 13.77
N LEU A 263 -4.46 -1.18 15.09
CA LEU A 263 -4.31 -2.36 15.94
C LEU A 263 -5.53 -3.29 15.82
N GLY A 264 -6.73 -2.74 15.73
CA GLY A 264 -7.94 -3.50 15.43
C GLY A 264 -7.81 -4.27 14.12
N PHE A 265 -7.38 -3.63 13.04
CA PHE A 265 -7.12 -4.29 11.76
C PHE A 265 -6.06 -5.39 11.87
N LEU A 266 -4.94 -5.12 12.54
CA LEU A 266 -3.88 -6.13 12.76
C LEU A 266 -4.37 -7.39 13.47
N LEU A 267 -5.32 -7.25 14.38
CA LEU A 267 -5.84 -8.36 15.16
C LEU A 267 -6.95 -9.14 14.45
N THR A 268 -7.73 -8.47 13.60
CA THR A 268 -8.93 -9.06 12.99
C THR A 268 -8.77 -9.40 11.51
N MET A 269 -7.82 -8.77 10.82
CA MET A 269 -7.63 -8.89 9.38
C MET A 269 -6.15 -9.00 9.00
N ASP A 270 -5.85 -9.81 7.99
CA ASP A 270 -4.53 -9.88 7.35
C ASP A 270 -4.47 -8.89 6.17
N LEU A 271 -4.19 -7.64 6.46
CA LEU A 271 -4.00 -6.58 5.47
C LEU A 271 -2.52 -6.36 5.11
N GLY A 272 -1.67 -7.35 5.35
CA GLY A 272 -0.23 -7.28 5.11
C GLY A 272 0.42 -6.11 5.85
N TRP A 273 1.24 -5.33 5.14
CA TRP A 273 1.97 -4.20 5.71
C TRP A 273 1.13 -2.95 5.95
N PHE A 274 -0.12 -2.89 5.47
CA PHE A 274 -0.92 -1.66 5.50
C PHE A 274 -1.09 -1.04 6.89
N PRO A 275 -1.49 -1.78 7.94
CA PRO A 275 -1.60 -1.21 9.27
C PRO A 275 -0.26 -0.70 9.83
N TRP A 276 0.84 -1.39 9.56
CA TRP A 276 2.17 -0.98 10.00
C TRP A 276 2.64 0.31 9.34
N VAL A 277 2.37 0.48 8.04
CA VAL A 277 2.68 1.72 7.31
C VAL A 277 1.80 2.88 7.79
N CYS A 278 0.54 2.62 8.13
CA CYS A 278 -0.33 3.62 8.75
C CYS A 278 0.19 4.04 10.13
N LEU A 279 0.61 3.09 10.98
CA LEU A 279 1.23 3.38 12.28
C LEU A 279 2.52 4.18 12.12
N LEU A 280 3.36 3.85 11.13
CA LEU A 280 4.53 4.65 10.77
C LEU A 280 4.13 6.09 10.42
N GLY A 281 3.10 6.27 9.61
CA GLY A 281 2.57 7.58 9.20
C GLY A 281 2.01 8.42 10.35
N LEU A 282 1.68 7.81 11.51
CA LEU A 282 1.26 8.52 12.72
C LEU A 282 2.43 9.15 13.47
N LEU A 283 3.65 8.62 13.37
CA LEU A 283 4.79 9.07 14.16
C LEU A 283 5.13 10.56 13.99
N PRO A 284 5.08 11.18 12.78
CA PRO A 284 5.28 12.61 12.62
C PRO A 284 4.23 13.48 13.31
N HIS A 285 3.12 12.89 13.75
CA HIS A 285 2.04 13.61 14.45
C HIS A 285 2.19 13.59 15.97
N VAL A 286 3.06 12.72 16.51
CA VAL A 286 3.25 12.54 17.94
C VAL A 286 3.91 13.79 18.56
N PRO A 287 3.25 14.49 19.48
CA PRO A 287 3.81 15.70 20.11
C PRO A 287 4.71 15.31 21.27
N LEU A 288 5.98 15.00 21.00
CA LEU A 288 6.95 14.55 22.01
C LEU A 288 7.56 15.69 22.84
N SER A 289 7.53 16.93 22.34
CA SER A 289 8.05 18.09 23.06
C SER A 289 7.00 18.67 23.99
N HIS A 290 7.21 18.55 25.29
CA HIS A 290 6.31 19.08 26.34
C HIS A 290 6.69 20.47 26.84
N ARG A 291 7.84 21.02 26.48
CA ARG A 291 8.30 22.31 26.99
C ARG A 291 8.04 23.43 25.99
N LYS A 292 7.76 24.62 26.58
CA LYS A 292 7.90 25.96 25.96
C LYS A 292 9.40 26.28 25.73
N GLU A 293 10.19 25.30 25.31
CA GLU A 293 11.55 25.58 24.85
C GLU A 293 11.41 26.48 23.62
N GLU A 294 12.24 27.49 23.59
CA GLU A 294 12.33 28.47 22.51
C GLU A 294 12.34 27.71 21.19
N ILE A 295 11.23 27.82 20.45
CA ILE A 295 11.03 27.10 19.20
C ILE A 295 12.05 27.67 18.22
N GLN A 296 13.16 26.99 18.04
CA GLN A 296 14.09 27.30 16.96
C GLN A 296 13.66 26.51 15.73
N PRO A 297 13.11 27.17 14.71
CA PRO A 297 12.72 26.52 13.48
C PRO A 297 13.97 26.06 12.71
N LEU A 298 13.98 24.81 12.27
CA LEU A 298 14.87 24.38 11.21
C LEU A 298 14.16 24.70 9.89
N GLU A 299 14.44 25.88 9.35
CA GLU A 299 13.98 26.21 8.00
C GLU A 299 14.75 25.38 6.99
N MET A 300 14.02 24.73 6.08
CA MET A 300 14.64 24.03 4.96
C MET A 300 15.36 25.03 4.06
N ASN A 301 16.68 24.99 4.08
CA ASN A 301 17.49 25.74 3.14
C ASN A 301 17.43 25.10 1.75
N VAL A 302 16.41 25.45 0.98
CA VAL A 302 16.16 24.94 -0.38
C VAL A 302 17.28 25.38 -1.35
N HIS A 303 18.07 26.37 -0.97
CA HIS A 303 19.25 26.79 -1.75
C HIS A 303 20.33 25.70 -1.85
N ALA A 304 20.35 24.75 -0.89
CA ALA A 304 21.23 23.58 -0.97
C ALA A 304 20.94 22.68 -2.20
N TRP A 305 19.80 22.84 -2.85
CA TRP A 305 19.38 22.10 -4.05
C TRP A 305 19.53 22.90 -5.35
N GLY A 306 20.05 24.13 -5.30
CA GLY A 306 20.09 25.01 -6.46
C GLY A 306 18.72 25.53 -6.93
N MET A 307 17.65 25.17 -6.23
CA MET A 307 16.29 25.63 -6.51
C MET A 307 15.94 26.84 -5.63
N SER A 308 15.20 27.79 -6.19
CA SER A 308 14.64 28.88 -5.39
C SER A 308 13.54 28.32 -4.47
N THR A 309 13.40 28.88 -3.27
CA THR A 309 12.32 28.55 -2.30
C THR A 309 10.94 28.66 -2.92
N ARG A 310 10.77 29.54 -3.90
CA ARG A 310 9.50 29.72 -4.64
C ARG A 310 9.18 28.53 -5.53
N VAL A 311 10.16 28.03 -6.30
CA VAL A 311 9.97 26.85 -7.18
C VAL A 311 9.65 25.62 -6.37
N ALA A 312 10.38 25.36 -5.29
CA ALA A 312 10.09 24.25 -4.39
C ALA A 312 8.68 24.36 -3.77
N GLY A 313 8.28 25.57 -3.34
CA GLY A 313 6.94 25.85 -2.83
C GLY A 313 5.84 25.55 -3.85
N TRP A 314 6.01 25.97 -5.08
CA TRP A 314 5.06 25.69 -6.16
C TRP A 314 5.00 24.20 -6.51
N MET A 315 6.12 23.48 -6.52
CA MET A 315 6.15 22.03 -6.74
C MET A 315 5.36 21.29 -5.66
N VAL A 316 5.57 21.61 -4.39
CA VAL A 316 4.83 20.96 -3.29
C VAL A 316 3.36 21.31 -3.32
N LEU A 317 3.01 22.58 -3.57
CA LEU A 317 1.61 22.99 -3.73
C LEU A 317 0.97 22.22 -4.89
N TRP A 318 1.65 22.12 -6.02
CA TRP A 318 1.18 21.34 -7.16
C TRP A 318 0.99 19.85 -6.80
N MET A 319 1.95 19.25 -6.09
CA MET A 319 1.84 17.86 -5.61
C MET A 319 0.66 17.66 -4.66
N LEU A 320 0.42 18.61 -3.74
CA LEU A 320 -0.72 18.55 -2.83
C LEU A 320 -2.05 18.70 -3.59
N LEU A 321 -2.16 19.66 -4.49
CA LEU A 321 -3.35 19.88 -5.31
C LEU A 321 -3.61 18.68 -6.23
N TRP A 322 -2.55 18.11 -6.79
CA TRP A 322 -2.63 16.90 -7.59
C TRP A 322 -3.12 15.71 -6.77
N ASN A 323 -2.53 15.49 -5.59
CA ASN A 323 -2.95 14.44 -4.67
C ASN A 323 -4.45 14.56 -4.33
N LEU A 324 -4.92 15.77 -4.05
CA LEU A 324 -6.33 16.05 -3.83
C LEU A 324 -7.16 15.74 -5.09
N ALA A 325 -6.75 16.23 -6.26
CA ALA A 325 -7.47 16.03 -7.50
C ALA A 325 -7.64 14.56 -7.86
N MET A 326 -6.58 13.75 -7.70
CA MET A 326 -6.61 12.30 -7.95
C MET A 326 -7.58 11.57 -7.02
N ASN A 327 -7.77 12.05 -5.80
CA ASN A 327 -8.73 11.46 -4.89
C ASN A 327 -10.18 11.90 -5.14
N PHE A 328 -10.42 13.04 -5.78
CA PHE A 328 -11.79 13.50 -6.14
C PHE A 328 -12.30 12.86 -7.42
N THR A 329 -11.42 12.49 -8.34
CA THR A 329 -11.78 11.87 -9.61
C THR A 329 -11.37 10.41 -9.61
N TYR A 330 -12.16 9.56 -10.27
CA TYR A 330 -11.70 8.20 -10.57
C TYR A 330 -10.38 8.32 -11.35
N PRO A 331 -9.30 7.63 -10.94
CA PRO A 331 -7.99 7.78 -11.58
C PRO A 331 -8.05 7.67 -13.12
N ASP A 332 -8.89 6.77 -13.62
CA ASP A 332 -9.00 6.48 -15.06
C ASP A 332 -9.68 7.62 -15.86
N THR A 333 -10.68 8.29 -15.28
CA THR A 333 -11.35 9.40 -15.94
C THR A 333 -10.47 10.64 -16.06
N LEU A 334 -9.59 10.88 -15.11
CA LEU A 334 -8.63 11.98 -15.18
C LEU A 334 -7.45 11.62 -16.09
N LYS A 335 -6.95 10.38 -16.01
CA LYS A 335 -5.86 9.88 -16.87
C LYS A 335 -6.22 9.98 -18.34
N SER A 336 -7.45 9.62 -18.73
CA SER A 336 -7.91 9.69 -20.13
C SER A 336 -8.00 11.12 -20.69
N ARG A 337 -8.11 12.14 -19.83
CA ARG A 337 -8.18 13.56 -20.22
C ARG A 337 -6.82 14.26 -20.24
N LEU A 338 -5.77 13.64 -19.71
CA LEU A 338 -4.43 14.20 -19.65
C LEU A 338 -3.61 13.82 -20.90
N PRO A 339 -2.70 14.70 -21.36
CA PRO A 339 -1.70 14.31 -22.35
C PRO A 339 -0.94 13.07 -21.87
N SER A 340 -0.71 12.11 -22.75
CA SER A 340 -0.09 10.81 -22.42
C SER A 340 1.27 10.92 -21.72
N VAL A 341 2.06 11.97 -22.02
CA VAL A 341 3.34 12.24 -21.35
C VAL A 341 3.13 12.60 -19.88
N LEU A 342 2.06 13.36 -19.58
CA LEU A 342 1.76 13.80 -18.22
C LEU A 342 1.20 12.64 -17.39
N SER A 343 0.25 11.86 -17.93
CA SER A 343 -0.31 10.69 -17.25
C SER A 343 0.78 9.65 -16.91
N ARG A 344 1.69 9.37 -17.85
CA ARG A 344 2.84 8.49 -17.62
C ARG A 344 3.80 9.03 -16.55
N GLY A 345 4.09 10.34 -16.58
CA GLY A 345 4.93 10.98 -15.55
C GLY A 345 4.33 10.82 -14.15
N ILE A 346 3.01 10.89 -14.04
CA ILE A 346 2.27 10.71 -12.79
C ILE A 346 2.34 9.27 -12.30
N GLU A 347 2.16 8.31 -13.18
CA GLU A 347 2.31 6.88 -12.88
C GLU A 347 3.75 6.55 -12.45
N CYS A 348 4.75 7.07 -13.20
CA CYS A 348 6.15 6.90 -12.84
C CYS A 348 6.49 7.48 -11.46
N LEU A 349 5.88 8.59 -11.06
CA LEU A 349 6.08 9.20 -9.75
C LEU A 349 5.14 8.64 -8.68
N ARG A 350 4.34 7.62 -8.98
CA ARG A 350 3.36 7.03 -8.06
C ARG A 350 2.41 8.06 -7.42
N MET A 351 2.12 9.13 -8.15
CA MET A 351 1.19 10.19 -7.72
C MET A 351 -0.26 9.88 -8.03
N ASP A 352 -0.54 8.74 -8.67
CA ASP A 352 -1.85 8.18 -8.93
C ASP A 352 -2.43 7.59 -7.64
N GLN A 353 -2.99 8.42 -6.77
CA GLN A 353 -3.52 7.98 -5.48
C GLN A 353 -5.04 7.75 -5.55
N TYR A 354 -5.46 6.61 -5.04
CA TYR A 354 -6.85 6.27 -4.82
C TYR A 354 -7.00 5.53 -3.49
N TRP A 355 -7.77 6.08 -2.56
CA TRP A 355 -7.95 5.55 -1.22
C TRP A 355 -9.38 5.06 -1.00
N GLY A 356 -9.81 4.10 -1.82
CA GLY A 356 -11.16 3.55 -1.81
C GLY A 356 -11.27 2.18 -1.14
N MET A 357 -10.56 1.95 -0.03
CA MET A 357 -10.57 0.67 0.68
C MET A 357 -11.95 0.35 1.24
N PHE A 358 -12.50 -0.80 0.86
CA PHE A 358 -13.86 -1.24 1.23
C PHE A 358 -14.96 -0.24 0.83
N SER A 359 -14.78 0.45 -0.30
CA SER A 359 -15.71 1.46 -0.80
C SER A 359 -16.18 1.16 -2.23
N PRO A 360 -17.41 1.53 -2.59
CA PRO A 360 -18.44 2.13 -1.72
C PRO A 360 -18.99 1.18 -0.65
N ASN A 361 -18.96 -0.11 -0.89
CA ASN A 361 -19.26 -1.22 0.02
C ASN A 361 -18.08 -2.20 0.06
N PRO A 362 -17.90 -2.99 1.14
CA PRO A 362 -17.03 -4.16 1.10
C PRO A 362 -17.46 -5.13 0.02
N MET A 363 -16.52 -5.91 -0.52
CA MET A 363 -16.82 -6.97 -1.48
C MET A 363 -17.76 -8.02 -0.87
N ILE A 364 -18.67 -8.55 -1.68
CA ILE A 364 -19.59 -9.61 -1.32
C ILE A 364 -19.21 -10.95 -1.96
N HIS A 365 -18.28 -10.93 -2.89
CA HIS A 365 -17.73 -12.12 -3.53
C HIS A 365 -16.31 -12.30 -3.06
N ASP A 366 -15.99 -13.45 -2.53
CA ASP A 366 -14.65 -13.85 -2.13
C ASP A 366 -14.49 -15.38 -2.25
N GLY A 367 -13.40 -15.96 -1.75
CA GLY A 367 -13.17 -17.39 -1.84
C GLY A 367 -11.70 -17.75 -1.70
N TRP A 368 -11.34 -18.93 -2.21
CA TRP A 368 -9.96 -19.42 -2.16
C TRP A 368 -9.55 -20.08 -3.46
N PHE A 369 -8.25 -20.04 -3.74
CA PHE A 369 -7.67 -20.73 -4.89
C PHE A 369 -7.32 -22.17 -4.55
N VAL A 370 -7.39 -23.03 -5.57
CA VAL A 370 -6.94 -24.42 -5.55
C VAL A 370 -6.14 -24.67 -6.84
N ILE A 371 -4.89 -25.08 -6.69
CA ILE A 371 -4.08 -25.55 -7.82
C ILE A 371 -4.07 -27.08 -7.77
N ALA A 372 -5.15 -27.68 -8.30
CA ALA A 372 -5.34 -29.10 -8.24
C ALA A 372 -4.44 -29.82 -9.25
N ALA A 373 -3.52 -30.65 -8.76
CA ALA A 373 -2.68 -31.53 -9.57
C ALA A 373 -3.10 -33.00 -9.39
N THR A 374 -3.28 -33.69 -10.50
CA THR A 374 -3.42 -35.16 -10.52
C THR A 374 -2.06 -35.78 -10.72
N LEU A 375 -1.63 -36.58 -9.77
CA LEU A 375 -0.35 -37.30 -9.82
C LEU A 375 -0.45 -38.55 -10.72
N SER A 376 0.69 -39.16 -11.07
CA SER A 376 0.75 -40.35 -11.95
C SER A 376 0.11 -41.58 -11.32
N ASP A 377 0.00 -41.65 -9.99
CA ASP A 377 -0.72 -42.69 -9.24
C ASP A 377 -2.23 -42.45 -9.12
N GLY A 378 -2.72 -41.31 -9.63
CA GLY A 378 -4.12 -40.92 -9.60
C GLY A 378 -4.53 -40.10 -8.37
N GLU A 379 -3.65 -39.87 -7.41
CA GLU A 379 -3.92 -38.98 -6.28
C GLU A 379 -4.09 -37.53 -6.75
N VAL A 380 -5.02 -36.77 -6.13
CA VAL A 380 -5.23 -35.34 -6.40
C VAL A 380 -4.74 -34.55 -5.19
N VAL A 381 -3.80 -33.65 -5.45
CA VAL A 381 -3.19 -32.78 -4.43
C VAL A 381 -3.38 -31.31 -4.80
N ASP A 382 -3.48 -30.45 -3.78
CA ASP A 382 -3.45 -28.99 -3.98
C ASP A 382 -2.00 -28.50 -3.90
N LEU A 383 -1.46 -28.00 -5.00
CA LEU A 383 -0.07 -27.52 -5.04
C LEU A 383 0.12 -26.20 -4.28
N LEU A 384 -0.95 -25.45 -4.03
CA LEU A 384 -0.90 -24.21 -3.23
C LEU A 384 -0.74 -24.53 -1.74
N ASP A 385 -1.46 -25.59 -1.27
CA ASP A 385 -1.37 -26.10 0.10
C ASP A 385 -1.35 -27.65 0.10
N PRO A 386 -0.19 -28.27 -0.12
CA PRO A 386 -0.08 -29.74 -0.20
C PRO A 386 -0.41 -30.49 1.11
N THR A 387 -0.58 -29.78 2.21
CA THR A 387 -0.90 -30.39 3.51
C THR A 387 -2.39 -30.72 3.65
N ARG A 388 -3.24 -30.20 2.75
CA ARG A 388 -4.68 -30.39 2.76
C ARG A 388 -5.08 -31.78 2.29
N LYS A 389 -5.86 -32.48 3.11
CA LYS A 389 -6.40 -33.81 2.76
C LYS A 389 -7.59 -33.70 1.81
N GLU A 390 -8.45 -32.69 2.03
CA GLU A 390 -9.63 -32.45 1.20
C GLU A 390 -9.35 -31.23 0.31
N VAL A 391 -8.93 -31.49 -0.91
CA VAL A 391 -8.45 -30.46 -1.88
C VAL A 391 -9.48 -29.33 -2.10
N TRP A 392 -10.76 -29.68 -2.10
CA TRP A 392 -11.87 -28.74 -2.41
C TRP A 392 -12.50 -28.09 -1.17
N ALA A 393 -12.21 -28.62 0.03
CA ALA A 393 -12.76 -28.04 1.25
C ALA A 393 -12.18 -26.66 1.51
N LYS A 394 -12.95 -25.80 2.17
CA LYS A 394 -12.49 -24.48 2.58
C LYS A 394 -11.33 -24.59 3.58
N PRO A 395 -10.20 -23.90 3.35
CA PRO A 395 -9.12 -23.83 4.34
C PRO A 395 -9.59 -23.20 5.64
N LEU A 396 -9.09 -23.67 6.78
CA LEU A 396 -9.36 -23.03 8.07
C LEU A 396 -8.89 -21.57 8.11
N HIS A 397 -7.78 -21.28 7.43
CA HIS A 397 -7.20 -19.96 7.34
C HIS A 397 -6.71 -19.71 5.91
N VAL A 398 -7.55 -19.10 5.09
CA VAL A 398 -7.26 -18.87 3.67
C VAL A 398 -5.98 -18.06 3.43
N PRO A 399 -5.67 -16.99 4.19
CA PRO A 399 -4.41 -16.25 3.99
C PRO A 399 -3.16 -17.12 4.13
N ALA A 400 -3.20 -18.16 4.97
CA ALA A 400 -2.04 -19.05 5.19
C ALA A 400 -1.78 -20.04 4.04
N THR A 401 -2.71 -20.21 3.10
CA THR A 401 -2.50 -21.07 1.91
C THR A 401 -1.50 -20.45 0.93
N PHE A 402 -1.37 -19.13 0.94
CA PHE A 402 -0.43 -18.43 0.06
C PHE A 402 0.99 -18.43 0.63
N PRO A 403 2.03 -18.46 -0.21
CA PRO A 403 3.43 -18.30 0.21
C PRO A 403 3.76 -16.92 0.78
N GLY A 404 2.78 -16.06 0.96
CA GLY A 404 2.87 -14.72 1.51
C GLY A 404 1.86 -13.77 0.86
N ASP A 405 1.71 -12.58 1.45
CA ASP A 405 0.78 -11.54 1.01
C ASP A 405 0.97 -11.12 -0.46
N ARG A 406 2.21 -11.11 -0.95
CA ARG A 406 2.54 -10.73 -2.34
C ARG A 406 2.01 -11.74 -3.37
N TRP A 407 2.00 -13.02 -3.04
CA TRP A 407 1.39 -14.04 -3.88
C TRP A 407 -0.13 -13.93 -3.86
N ARG A 408 -0.73 -13.68 -2.70
CA ARG A 408 -2.16 -13.42 -2.58
C ARG A 408 -2.58 -12.26 -3.48
N GLU A 409 -1.94 -11.09 -3.34
CA GLU A 409 -2.24 -9.92 -4.15
C GLU A 409 -2.06 -10.20 -5.65
N PHE A 410 -0.97 -10.87 -6.04
CA PHE A 410 -0.72 -11.23 -7.44
C PHE A 410 -1.84 -12.11 -8.01
N MET A 411 -2.23 -13.16 -7.30
CA MET A 411 -3.27 -14.09 -7.77
C MET A 411 -4.66 -13.44 -7.79
N MET A 412 -4.97 -12.58 -6.82
CA MET A 412 -6.21 -11.81 -6.81
C MET A 412 -6.29 -10.81 -7.96
N MET A 413 -5.21 -10.04 -8.18
CA MET A 413 -5.15 -9.13 -9.32
C MET A 413 -5.27 -9.88 -10.64
N LEU A 414 -4.68 -11.07 -10.75
CA LEU A 414 -4.81 -11.91 -11.93
C LEU A 414 -6.26 -12.39 -12.14
N TYR A 415 -6.98 -12.68 -11.06
CA TYR A 415 -8.40 -13.04 -11.10
C TYR A 415 -9.27 -11.84 -11.50
N ASP A 416 -9.02 -10.66 -10.96
CA ASP A 416 -9.78 -9.43 -11.23
C ASP A 416 -9.56 -8.88 -12.66
N TYR A 417 -8.52 -9.34 -13.37
CA TYR A 417 -8.20 -8.92 -14.74
C TYR A 417 -8.20 -10.11 -15.72
N PRO A 418 -9.38 -10.54 -16.22
CA PRO A 418 -9.53 -11.70 -17.10
C PRO A 418 -8.68 -11.63 -18.38
N ASP A 419 -8.39 -10.44 -18.90
CA ASP A 419 -7.50 -10.22 -20.06
C ASP A 419 -6.11 -10.81 -19.87
N GLN A 420 -5.74 -11.11 -18.63
CA GLN A 420 -4.45 -11.66 -18.24
C GLN A 420 -4.51 -13.14 -17.88
N ALA A 421 -5.61 -13.83 -18.17
CA ALA A 421 -5.80 -15.26 -17.90
C ALA A 421 -4.69 -16.13 -18.49
N HIS A 422 -4.00 -15.66 -19.57
CA HIS A 422 -2.85 -16.31 -20.17
C HIS A 422 -1.64 -16.50 -19.22
N LEU A 423 -1.64 -15.86 -18.04
CA LEU A 423 -0.62 -16.06 -17.00
C LEU A 423 -0.89 -17.25 -16.07
N TRP A 424 -2.12 -17.76 -15.98
CA TRP A 424 -2.44 -18.92 -15.14
C TRP A 424 -1.58 -20.15 -15.41
N PRO A 425 -1.24 -20.49 -16.67
CA PRO A 425 -0.29 -21.58 -16.97
C PRO A 425 1.08 -21.40 -16.33
N LEU A 426 1.57 -20.15 -16.21
CA LEU A 426 2.86 -19.86 -15.58
C LEU A 426 2.77 -20.02 -14.06
N VAL A 427 1.66 -19.61 -13.46
CA VAL A 427 1.37 -19.85 -12.04
C VAL A 427 1.34 -21.33 -11.74
N ALA A 428 0.58 -22.12 -12.52
CA ALA A 428 0.48 -23.57 -12.35
C ALA A 428 1.85 -24.25 -12.45
N LYS A 429 2.64 -23.92 -13.48
CA LYS A 429 4.00 -24.45 -13.68
C LYS A 429 4.96 -24.08 -12.55
N TRP A 430 4.87 -22.84 -12.02
CA TRP A 430 5.69 -22.41 -10.91
C TRP A 430 5.43 -23.27 -9.66
N PHE A 431 4.15 -23.47 -9.30
CA PHE A 431 3.79 -24.32 -8.16
C PHE A 431 4.11 -25.80 -8.39
N GLN A 432 3.97 -26.30 -9.62
CA GLN A 432 4.40 -27.64 -9.97
C GLN A 432 5.91 -27.82 -9.72
N HIS A 433 6.73 -26.93 -10.26
CA HIS A 433 8.18 -27.00 -10.09
C HIS A 433 8.58 -26.97 -8.62
N ARG A 434 7.98 -26.08 -7.85
CA ARG A 434 8.21 -25.96 -6.40
C ARG A 434 7.80 -27.24 -5.66
N TRP A 435 6.68 -27.85 -6.06
CA TRP A 435 6.21 -29.09 -5.45
C TRP A 435 7.15 -30.26 -5.77
N GLU A 436 7.57 -30.41 -7.02
CA GLU A 436 8.50 -31.44 -7.46
C GLU A 436 9.87 -31.33 -6.76
N GLN A 437 10.36 -30.11 -6.54
CA GLN A 437 11.58 -29.88 -5.75
C GLN A 437 11.42 -30.29 -4.28
N ALA A 438 10.27 -30.04 -3.69
CA ALA A 438 9.99 -30.37 -2.29
C ALA A 438 9.72 -31.88 -2.08
N HIS A 439 9.34 -32.62 -3.11
CA HIS A 439 8.94 -34.03 -3.04
C HIS A 439 9.74 -34.89 -4.04
N PRO A 440 11.08 -34.94 -3.93
CA PRO A 440 11.90 -35.75 -4.84
C PRO A 440 11.57 -37.25 -4.67
N GLY A 441 11.21 -37.90 -5.79
CA GLY A 441 10.89 -39.34 -5.81
C GLY A 441 9.40 -39.67 -5.62
N GLN A 442 8.52 -38.68 -5.49
CA GLN A 442 7.06 -38.92 -5.58
C GLN A 442 6.60 -39.01 -7.03
N SER A 443 5.35 -39.46 -7.21
CA SER A 443 4.71 -39.57 -8.54
C SER A 443 4.68 -38.22 -9.22
N GLY A 444 5.12 -38.14 -10.48
CA GLY A 444 5.11 -36.88 -11.24
C GLY A 444 3.70 -36.36 -11.48
N VAL A 445 3.57 -35.06 -11.73
CA VAL A 445 2.28 -34.42 -12.05
C VAL A 445 1.86 -34.80 -13.49
N ARG A 446 0.70 -35.41 -13.63
CA ARG A 446 0.10 -35.82 -14.92
C ARG A 446 -0.74 -34.70 -15.53
N SER A 447 -1.52 -34.00 -14.74
CA SER A 447 -2.37 -32.89 -15.20
C SER A 447 -2.61 -31.91 -14.07
N MET A 448 -2.91 -30.65 -14.40
CA MET A 448 -3.21 -29.60 -13.45
C MET A 448 -4.39 -28.77 -13.90
N ARG A 449 -5.05 -28.13 -12.92
CA ARG A 449 -6.07 -27.11 -13.14
C ARG A 449 -6.00 -26.07 -12.01
N VAL A 450 -6.22 -24.82 -12.37
CA VAL A 450 -6.37 -23.71 -11.42
C VAL A 450 -7.85 -23.42 -11.30
N VAL A 451 -8.36 -23.44 -10.08
CA VAL A 451 -9.78 -23.23 -9.76
C VAL A 451 -9.89 -22.18 -8.67
N TYR A 452 -10.85 -21.29 -8.81
CA TYR A 452 -11.30 -20.41 -7.75
C TYR A 452 -12.59 -20.94 -7.17
N MET A 453 -12.61 -21.14 -5.87
CA MET A 453 -13.78 -21.57 -5.11
C MET A 453 -14.47 -20.31 -4.61
N MET A 454 -15.40 -19.76 -5.41
CA MET A 454 -16.06 -18.50 -5.14
C MET A 454 -17.21 -18.67 -4.14
N GLU A 455 -17.25 -17.83 -3.14
CA GLU A 455 -18.36 -17.71 -2.20
C GLU A 455 -19.01 -16.33 -2.30
N LYS A 456 -20.30 -16.26 -1.98
CA LYS A 456 -21.04 -15.02 -1.92
C LYS A 456 -21.58 -14.78 -0.53
N THR A 457 -21.19 -13.67 0.08
CA THR A 457 -21.74 -13.24 1.37
C THR A 457 -23.10 -12.59 1.18
N LEU A 458 -24.13 -13.18 1.80
CA LEU A 458 -25.51 -12.71 1.79
C LEU A 458 -25.88 -12.11 3.15
N PRO A 459 -26.99 -11.34 3.26
CA PRO A 459 -27.47 -10.83 4.54
C PRO A 459 -27.71 -11.92 5.58
N GLU A 460 -28.22 -13.08 5.15
CA GLU A 460 -28.52 -14.23 5.99
C GLU A 460 -27.35 -15.20 6.22
N GLY A 461 -26.21 -15.03 5.55
CA GLY A 461 -25.03 -15.91 5.69
C GLY A 461 -24.22 -16.02 4.42
N VAL A 462 -23.32 -17.00 4.36
CA VAL A 462 -22.46 -17.24 3.19
C VAL A 462 -23.08 -18.36 2.34
N ALA A 463 -23.20 -18.14 1.03
CA ALA A 463 -23.68 -19.12 0.08
C ALA A 463 -22.68 -20.29 -0.08
N SER A 464 -23.17 -21.45 -0.53
CA SER A 464 -22.29 -22.58 -0.87
C SER A 464 -21.30 -22.18 -1.97
N PRO A 465 -20.03 -22.64 -1.88
CA PRO A 465 -19.02 -22.25 -2.86
C PRO A 465 -19.30 -22.80 -4.24
N GLU A 466 -19.08 -21.97 -5.25
CA GLU A 466 -19.13 -22.33 -6.66
C GLU A 466 -17.71 -22.53 -7.20
N LYS A 467 -17.52 -23.54 -8.05
CA LYS A 467 -16.21 -23.81 -8.66
C LYS A 467 -16.09 -23.04 -9.98
N GLU A 468 -15.17 -22.12 -10.03
CA GLU A 468 -14.81 -21.41 -11.25
C GLU A 468 -13.44 -21.90 -11.75
N GLN A 469 -13.42 -22.59 -12.92
CA GLN A 469 -12.16 -23.07 -13.48
C GLN A 469 -11.48 -21.96 -14.27
N LEU A 470 -10.31 -21.53 -13.80
CA LEU A 470 -9.53 -20.43 -14.38
C LEU A 470 -8.55 -20.93 -15.45
N TRP A 471 -8.07 -22.19 -15.32
CA TRP A 471 -7.18 -22.81 -16.27
C TRP A 471 -7.13 -24.34 -16.10
N PRO A 472 -7.00 -25.15 -17.22
CA PRO A 472 -7.23 -24.73 -18.61
C PRO A 472 -8.67 -24.23 -18.81
N GLU A 473 -8.88 -23.38 -19.81
CA GLU A 473 -10.23 -22.88 -20.13
C GLU A 473 -11.18 -24.07 -20.35
N ASP A 474 -12.37 -24.00 -19.77
CA ASP A 474 -13.40 -25.02 -19.96
C ASP A 474 -13.98 -24.90 -21.38
N PRO A 475 -13.80 -25.88 -22.27
CA PRO A 475 -14.32 -25.82 -23.63
C PRO A 475 -15.84 -25.74 -23.70
N SER A 476 -16.58 -25.97 -22.59
CA SER A 476 -18.03 -25.92 -22.55
C SER A 476 -18.62 -24.52 -22.32
N GLY A 477 -17.80 -23.50 -22.05
CA GLY A 477 -18.25 -22.11 -22.00
C GLY A 477 -19.24 -21.76 -20.86
N GLN A 478 -19.38 -22.59 -19.84
CA GLN A 478 -20.33 -22.36 -18.72
C GLN A 478 -19.74 -21.55 -17.54
N GLY A 479 -18.66 -20.82 -17.73
CA GLY A 479 -17.96 -20.10 -16.66
C GLY A 479 -17.85 -18.58 -16.80
N SER A 480 -18.57 -17.94 -17.72
CA SER A 480 -18.55 -16.45 -17.81
C SER A 480 -19.90 -15.87 -17.35
N SER A 481 -20.02 -15.60 -16.07
CA SER A 481 -21.02 -14.63 -15.60
C SER A 481 -20.55 -13.24 -16.03
N GLU A 482 -21.38 -12.53 -16.81
CA GLU A 482 -21.19 -11.13 -17.17
C GLU A 482 -20.89 -10.30 -15.91
N PRO A 483 -19.99 -9.29 -16.01
CA PRO A 483 -19.84 -8.34 -14.92
C PRO A 483 -21.13 -7.55 -14.76
N GLY A 484 -21.87 -7.83 -13.69
CA GLY A 484 -23.06 -7.07 -13.34
C GLY A 484 -22.69 -5.62 -13.07
N ASP A 485 -23.27 -4.72 -13.87
CA ASP A 485 -23.36 -3.28 -13.60
C ASP A 485 -23.96 -3.06 -12.20
N GLY A 486 -23.18 -2.42 -11.29
CA GLY A 486 -23.61 -2.04 -9.96
C GLY A 486 -22.59 -1.16 -9.26
#